data_955a432acad0cd5221151d7655d2ab94
#
_entry.id   955a432acad0cd5221151d7655d2ab94
#
_cell.length_a   1.000
_cell.length_b   1.000
_cell.length_c   1.000
_cell.angle_alpha   90.00
_cell.angle_beta   90.00
_cell.angle_gamma   90.00
#
_symmetry.space_group_name_H-M   'P 1'
#
loop_
_entity.id
_entity.type
_entity.pdbx_description
1 polymer ?
#
loop_
_entity_poly.entity_id
_entity_poly.type
_entity_poly.pdbx_seq_one_letter_code
_entity_poly.pdbx_strand_id
1 'polypeptide(L)'
;MSSVRDYADLEGKVAVVTGGSRGIGAATARALAAHGTAVAVVGRDRAAIDATVGSITDLGGTAIGEVADCTREEELEALRRQGNERLGPVDILMPFAGGNGMPVATDTETGAHWRQVIESDLTSTFLTVSAFLPMMVARRSGVIVTMSSAAARQAARSSAAYAAAKAGVVAFSRHLAGEFAEHGIRVNCLAPSAVENDRMRAWMSEDERAALGAAFPLKRLGQPEDVAAAALFLASSASSWVTGVTVDLAGGKVML
;
A
#
# COMPACT_ATOMS: atom_id res chain seq x y z
N MET A 1 -11.28 31.20 -2.24
CA MET A 1 -10.52 30.31 -3.14
C MET A 1 -10.74 28.91 -2.62
N SER A 2 -11.61 28.13 -3.29
CA SER A 2 -11.86 26.72 -2.94
C SER A 2 -10.55 25.94 -3.07
N SER A 3 -10.15 25.27 -2.00
CA SER A 3 -8.97 24.38 -2.03
C SER A 3 -9.25 23.24 -2.99
N VAL A 4 -8.52 23.16 -4.06
CA VAL A 4 -8.63 22.17 -5.15
C VAL A 4 -8.34 20.72 -4.71
N ARG A 5 -8.45 20.39 -3.42
CA ARG A 5 -8.09 19.09 -2.85
C ARG A 5 -9.15 18.53 -1.92
N ASP A 6 -10.40 18.80 -2.21
CA ASP A 6 -11.48 18.18 -1.45
C ASP A 6 -11.86 16.87 -2.13
N TYR A 7 -11.29 15.74 -1.64
CA TYR A 7 -11.72 14.39 -2.03
C TYR A 7 -13.04 14.05 -1.30
N ALA A 8 -14.06 14.90 -1.48
CA ALA A 8 -15.35 14.77 -0.80
C ALA A 8 -16.04 13.42 -1.08
N ASP A 9 -15.71 12.79 -2.19
CA ASP A 9 -16.22 11.47 -2.57
C ASP A 9 -15.63 10.31 -1.73
N LEU A 10 -14.62 10.58 -0.91
CA LEU A 10 -14.07 9.63 0.06
C LEU A 10 -14.85 9.61 1.37
N GLU A 11 -15.66 10.63 1.64
CA GLU A 11 -16.52 10.68 2.83
C GLU A 11 -17.52 9.52 2.83
N GLY A 12 -17.63 8.82 3.96
CA GLY A 12 -18.51 7.67 4.13
C GLY A 12 -18.05 6.39 3.41
N LYS A 13 -16.90 6.38 2.74
CA LYS A 13 -16.29 5.17 2.18
C LYS A 13 -15.65 4.31 3.26
N VAL A 14 -15.48 3.03 2.95
CA VAL A 14 -14.78 2.06 3.80
C VAL A 14 -13.50 1.61 3.12
N ALA A 15 -12.37 1.74 3.81
CA ALA A 15 -11.07 1.30 3.33
C ALA A 15 -10.46 0.21 4.22
N VAL A 16 -9.78 -0.75 3.59
CA VAL A 16 -8.87 -1.69 4.26
C VAL A 16 -7.45 -1.38 3.83
N VAL A 17 -6.57 -1.13 4.80
CA VAL A 17 -5.15 -0.87 4.56
C VAL A 17 -4.33 -1.96 5.27
N THR A 18 -3.85 -2.95 4.52
CA THR A 18 -2.91 -3.93 5.08
C THR A 18 -1.50 -3.33 5.13
N GLY A 19 -0.67 -3.75 6.09
CA GLY A 19 0.56 -2.99 6.38
C GLY A 19 0.30 -1.59 6.92
N GLY A 20 -0.93 -1.33 7.41
CA GLY A 20 -1.41 -0.03 7.86
C GLY A 20 -0.87 0.47 9.19
N SER A 21 -0.10 -0.35 9.91
CA SER A 21 0.36 -0.02 11.26
C SER A 21 1.59 0.89 11.33
N ARG A 22 2.34 1.07 10.23
CA ARG A 22 3.58 1.89 10.20
C ARG A 22 3.83 2.49 8.81
N GLY A 23 4.71 3.47 8.74
CA GLY A 23 5.25 4.04 7.51
C GLY A 23 4.17 4.46 6.51
N ILE A 24 4.31 4.05 5.26
CA ILE A 24 3.40 4.41 4.15
C ILE A 24 1.95 4.00 4.45
N GLY A 25 1.75 2.78 4.95
CA GLY A 25 0.40 2.29 5.24
C GLY A 25 -0.29 3.12 6.32
N ALA A 26 0.42 3.46 7.42
CA ALA A 26 -0.13 4.29 8.48
C ALA A 26 -0.41 5.74 8.01
N ALA A 27 0.49 6.33 7.21
CA ALA A 27 0.26 7.64 6.62
C ALA A 27 -0.96 7.62 5.69
N THR A 28 -1.11 6.58 4.88
CA THR A 28 -2.27 6.39 3.99
C THR A 28 -3.57 6.22 4.78
N ALA A 29 -3.55 5.41 5.85
CA ALA A 29 -4.72 5.22 6.71
C ALA A 29 -5.19 6.54 7.35
N ARG A 30 -4.25 7.33 7.90
CA ARG A 30 -4.53 8.66 8.44
C ARG A 30 -5.08 9.62 7.38
N ALA A 31 -4.46 9.61 6.20
CA ALA A 31 -4.88 10.49 5.11
C ALA A 31 -6.31 10.16 4.62
N LEU A 32 -6.66 8.89 4.47
CA LEU A 32 -8.03 8.45 4.14
C LEU A 32 -9.03 8.89 5.22
N ALA A 33 -8.70 8.62 6.49
CA ALA A 33 -9.57 8.98 7.60
C ALA A 33 -9.79 10.49 7.72
N ALA A 34 -8.78 11.31 7.42
CA ALA A 34 -8.90 12.77 7.39
C ALA A 34 -9.88 13.28 6.31
N HIS A 35 -10.23 12.45 5.33
CA HIS A 35 -11.24 12.73 4.31
C HIS A 35 -12.57 11.98 4.55
N GLY A 36 -12.82 11.56 5.79
CA GLY A 36 -14.08 10.95 6.20
C GLY A 36 -14.24 9.47 5.83
N THR A 37 -13.18 8.80 5.36
CA THR A 37 -13.18 7.36 5.11
C THR A 37 -13.07 6.59 6.42
N ALA A 38 -13.90 5.59 6.65
CA ALA A 38 -13.76 4.63 7.74
C ALA A 38 -12.67 3.61 7.39
N VAL A 39 -11.64 3.44 8.23
CA VAL A 39 -10.44 2.68 7.89
C VAL A 39 -10.24 1.47 8.80
N ALA A 40 -10.10 0.27 8.21
CA ALA A 40 -9.53 -0.88 8.89
C ALA A 40 -8.00 -0.87 8.74
N VAL A 41 -7.30 -0.64 9.84
CA VAL A 41 -5.83 -0.66 9.93
C VAL A 41 -5.40 -2.08 10.25
N VAL A 42 -4.71 -2.73 9.30
CA VAL A 42 -4.35 -4.16 9.40
C VAL A 42 -2.84 -4.34 9.48
N GLY A 43 -2.40 -5.21 10.37
CA GLY A 43 -0.99 -5.54 10.56
C GLY A 43 -0.81 -6.73 11.49
N ARG A 44 0.44 -7.04 11.86
CA ARG A 44 0.76 -8.15 12.78
C ARG A 44 1.10 -7.67 14.20
N ASP A 45 1.44 -6.42 14.36
CA ASP A 45 1.84 -5.82 15.65
C ASP A 45 0.67 -5.02 16.23
N ARG A 46 0.03 -5.57 17.25
CA ARG A 46 -1.12 -4.97 17.91
C ARG A 46 -0.84 -3.55 18.43
N ALA A 47 0.30 -3.34 19.08
CA ALA A 47 0.64 -2.04 19.64
C ALA A 47 0.81 -0.97 18.56
N ALA A 48 1.44 -1.31 17.43
CA ALA A 48 1.59 -0.39 16.31
C ALA A 48 0.25 -0.11 15.60
N ILE A 49 -0.64 -1.10 15.54
CA ILE A 49 -2.01 -0.93 15.03
C ILE A 49 -2.76 0.07 15.92
N ASP A 50 -2.75 -0.18 17.24
CA ASP A 50 -3.46 0.66 18.21
C ASP A 50 -2.95 2.10 18.20
N ALA A 51 -1.63 2.31 18.06
CA ALA A 51 -1.05 3.64 17.91
C ALA A 51 -1.53 4.37 16.65
N THR A 52 -1.66 3.65 15.52
CA THR A 52 -2.19 4.23 14.28
C THR A 52 -3.68 4.54 14.41
N VAL A 53 -4.46 3.61 14.95
CA VAL A 53 -5.91 3.81 15.20
C VAL A 53 -6.11 4.98 16.15
N GLY A 54 -5.39 5.05 17.27
CA GLY A 54 -5.45 6.18 18.22
C GLY A 54 -5.18 7.50 17.52
N SER A 55 -4.11 7.59 16.71
CA SER A 55 -3.79 8.81 15.96
C SER A 55 -4.89 9.27 14.99
N ILE A 56 -5.74 8.37 14.52
CA ILE A 56 -6.89 8.67 13.66
C ILE A 56 -8.09 9.12 14.52
N THR A 57 -8.40 8.37 15.57
CA THR A 57 -9.59 8.63 16.40
C THR A 57 -9.44 9.88 17.25
N ASP A 58 -8.23 10.21 17.72
CA ASP A 58 -7.93 11.44 18.44
C ASP A 58 -8.20 12.72 17.61
N LEU A 59 -8.16 12.59 16.29
CA LEU A 59 -8.50 13.65 15.34
C LEU A 59 -9.94 13.58 14.82
N GLY A 60 -10.77 12.71 15.42
CA GLY A 60 -12.19 12.57 15.07
C GLY A 60 -12.46 11.66 13.86
N GLY A 61 -11.44 11.00 13.32
CA GLY A 61 -11.61 10.02 12.23
C GLY A 61 -12.16 8.68 12.74
N THR A 62 -12.67 7.86 11.82
CA THR A 62 -13.17 6.51 12.11
C THR A 62 -12.16 5.46 11.71
N ALA A 63 -11.68 4.67 12.66
CA ALA A 63 -10.77 3.56 12.40
C ALA A 63 -11.00 2.37 13.33
N ILE A 64 -10.73 1.17 12.83
CA ILE A 64 -10.63 -0.07 13.62
C ILE A 64 -9.26 -0.71 13.38
N GLY A 65 -8.76 -1.42 14.39
CA GLY A 65 -7.51 -2.16 14.30
C GLY A 65 -7.75 -3.67 14.24
N GLU A 66 -7.18 -4.33 13.24
CA GLU A 66 -7.28 -5.78 13.06
C GLU A 66 -5.88 -6.41 12.96
N VAL A 67 -5.68 -7.49 13.70
CA VAL A 67 -4.44 -8.27 13.61
C VAL A 67 -4.66 -9.38 12.59
N ALA A 68 -3.85 -9.38 11.52
CA ALA A 68 -3.88 -10.45 10.54
C ALA A 68 -2.52 -10.60 9.84
N ASP A 69 -2.13 -11.85 9.60
CA ASP A 69 -1.05 -12.20 8.67
C ASP A 69 -1.64 -12.39 7.28
N CYS A 70 -1.30 -11.47 6.37
CA CYS A 70 -1.83 -11.46 5.01
C CYS A 70 -1.31 -12.63 4.13
N THR A 71 -0.46 -13.49 4.64
CA THR A 71 -0.06 -14.74 4.00
C THR A 71 -0.98 -15.93 4.35
N ARG A 72 -1.99 -15.70 5.20
CA ARG A 72 -2.91 -16.74 5.69
C ARG A 72 -4.34 -16.44 5.26
N GLU A 73 -4.88 -17.30 4.41
CA GLU A 73 -6.23 -17.14 3.84
C GLU A 73 -7.31 -17.06 4.92
N GLU A 74 -7.21 -17.90 5.96
CA GLU A 74 -8.21 -17.93 7.04
C GLU A 74 -8.25 -16.63 7.84
N GLU A 75 -7.08 -15.98 8.02
CA GLU A 75 -6.99 -14.71 8.73
C GLU A 75 -7.56 -13.56 7.88
N LEU A 76 -7.35 -13.59 6.56
CA LEU A 76 -7.93 -12.63 5.61
C LEU A 76 -9.45 -12.79 5.50
N GLU A 77 -9.96 -14.01 5.50
CA GLU A 77 -11.40 -14.26 5.48
C GLU A 77 -12.07 -13.79 6.78
N ALA A 78 -11.43 -14.00 7.94
CA ALA A 78 -11.88 -13.46 9.22
C ALA A 78 -11.85 -11.93 9.21
N LEU A 79 -10.78 -11.32 8.72
CA LEU A 79 -10.64 -9.87 8.55
C LEU A 79 -11.77 -9.31 7.68
N ARG A 80 -12.03 -9.91 6.52
CA ARG A 80 -13.10 -9.50 5.62
C ARG A 80 -14.47 -9.51 6.30
N ARG A 81 -14.78 -10.59 7.01
CA ARG A 81 -16.05 -10.74 7.71
C ARG A 81 -16.21 -9.69 8.82
N GLN A 82 -15.21 -9.59 9.72
CA GLN A 82 -15.23 -8.64 10.85
C GLN A 82 -15.23 -7.19 10.39
N GLY A 83 -14.42 -6.86 9.37
CA GLY A 83 -14.39 -5.53 8.79
C GLY A 83 -15.73 -5.12 8.20
N ASN A 84 -16.37 -6.04 7.45
CA ASN A 84 -17.69 -5.79 6.88
C ASN A 84 -18.80 -5.64 7.94
N GLU A 85 -18.75 -6.39 9.04
CA GLU A 85 -19.70 -6.29 10.14
C GLU A 85 -19.57 -4.95 10.90
N ARG A 86 -18.34 -4.44 11.05
CA ARG A 86 -18.05 -3.24 11.87
C ARG A 86 -18.07 -1.94 11.10
N LEU A 87 -17.64 -1.93 9.86
CA LEU A 87 -17.49 -0.72 9.03
C LEU A 87 -18.42 -0.72 7.81
N GLY A 88 -18.97 -1.88 7.44
CA GLY A 88 -19.70 -2.04 6.19
C GLY A 88 -18.84 -2.52 5.03
N PRO A 89 -19.43 -2.57 3.82
CA PRO A 89 -18.76 -3.11 2.64
C PRO A 89 -17.58 -2.28 2.21
N VAL A 90 -16.43 -2.93 1.95
CA VAL A 90 -15.17 -2.29 1.59
C VAL A 90 -15.24 -1.69 0.17
N ASP A 91 -15.00 -0.39 0.05
CA ASP A 91 -14.94 0.36 -1.22
C ASP A 91 -13.52 0.48 -1.74
N ILE A 92 -12.55 0.58 -0.83
CA ILE A 92 -11.14 0.85 -1.14
C ILE A 92 -10.28 -0.22 -0.49
N LEU A 93 -9.47 -0.93 -1.29
CA LEU A 93 -8.54 -1.93 -0.80
C LEU A 93 -7.11 -1.51 -1.10
N MET A 94 -6.28 -1.44 -0.05
CA MET A 94 -4.87 -1.11 -0.14
C MET A 94 -4.01 -2.24 0.42
N PRO A 95 -3.67 -3.27 -0.39
CA PRO A 95 -2.82 -4.39 0.00
C PRO A 95 -1.35 -3.94 0.05
N PHE A 96 -0.96 -3.26 1.14
CA PHE A 96 0.37 -2.69 1.34
C PHE A 96 1.27 -3.54 2.25
N ALA A 97 0.78 -4.69 2.72
CA ALA A 97 1.61 -5.62 3.48
C ALA A 97 2.81 -6.09 2.67
N GLY A 98 3.97 -6.24 3.32
CA GLY A 98 5.23 -6.62 2.68
C GLY A 98 6.38 -5.69 3.06
N GLY A 99 7.42 -5.61 2.22
CA GLY A 99 8.55 -4.71 2.41
C GLY A 99 9.85 -5.38 2.83
N ASN A 100 10.12 -6.61 2.40
CA ASN A 100 11.36 -7.36 2.66
C ASN A 100 12.47 -7.03 1.64
N GLY A 101 12.63 -5.73 1.32
CA GLY A 101 13.59 -5.24 0.32
C GLY A 101 15.04 -5.14 0.78
N MET A 102 15.47 -5.89 1.82
CA MET A 102 16.88 -5.90 2.24
C MET A 102 17.78 -6.47 1.13
N PRO A 103 18.92 -5.83 0.87
CA PRO A 103 19.84 -6.33 -0.12
C PRO A 103 20.41 -7.70 0.25
N VAL A 104 20.27 -8.66 -0.66
CA VAL A 104 20.94 -9.96 -0.63
C VAL A 104 21.51 -10.20 -2.01
N ALA A 105 22.79 -10.57 -2.08
CA ALA A 105 23.43 -10.87 -3.37
C ALA A 105 22.84 -12.17 -3.94
N THR A 106 22.54 -12.20 -5.24
CA THR A 106 21.84 -13.31 -5.87
C THR A 106 22.59 -14.65 -5.78
N ASP A 107 23.92 -14.61 -5.78
CA ASP A 107 24.77 -15.80 -5.61
C ASP A 107 24.75 -16.39 -4.20
N THR A 108 24.29 -15.63 -3.22
CA THR A 108 24.12 -16.07 -1.82
C THR A 108 22.68 -16.12 -1.37
N GLU A 109 21.73 -15.69 -2.21
CA GLU A 109 20.30 -15.74 -1.89
C GLU A 109 19.80 -17.19 -1.86
N THR A 110 19.30 -17.62 -0.71
CA THR A 110 18.80 -18.99 -0.55
C THR A 110 17.39 -19.17 -1.10
N GLY A 111 17.04 -20.40 -1.53
CA GLY A 111 15.68 -20.72 -1.93
C GLY A 111 14.64 -20.55 -0.80
N ALA A 112 15.05 -20.62 0.47
CA ALA A 112 14.17 -20.32 1.59
C ALA A 112 13.85 -18.82 1.68
N HIS A 113 14.87 -17.96 1.58
CA HIS A 113 14.70 -16.50 1.55
C HIS A 113 13.85 -16.07 0.35
N TRP A 114 14.13 -16.63 -0.83
CA TRP A 114 13.32 -16.39 -2.03
C TRP A 114 11.83 -16.66 -1.77
N ARG A 115 11.48 -17.86 -1.27
CA ARG A 115 10.08 -18.23 -1.01
C ARG A 115 9.45 -17.32 0.03
N GLN A 116 10.17 -16.98 1.10
CA GLN A 116 9.69 -16.08 2.15
C GLN A 116 9.34 -14.69 1.60
N VAL A 117 10.19 -14.13 0.73
CA VAL A 117 9.96 -12.82 0.12
C VAL A 117 8.79 -12.86 -0.87
N ILE A 118 8.71 -13.88 -1.72
CA ILE A 118 7.57 -14.06 -2.62
C ILE A 118 6.27 -14.18 -1.82
N GLU A 119 6.28 -14.94 -0.74
CA GLU A 119 5.11 -15.14 0.12
C GLU A 119 4.66 -13.81 0.75
N SER A 120 5.58 -13.08 1.36
CA SER A 120 5.25 -11.83 2.07
C SER A 120 4.95 -10.64 1.16
N ASP A 121 5.50 -10.58 -0.06
CA ASP A 121 5.48 -9.38 -0.91
C ASP A 121 4.65 -9.52 -2.19
N LEU A 122 4.33 -10.75 -2.62
CA LEU A 122 3.49 -11.03 -3.78
C LEU A 122 2.26 -11.87 -3.40
N THR A 123 2.45 -13.06 -2.80
CA THR A 123 1.34 -13.94 -2.43
C THR A 123 0.37 -13.25 -1.46
N SER A 124 0.88 -12.52 -0.47
CA SER A 124 0.06 -11.74 0.46
C SER A 124 -0.82 -10.70 -0.24
N THR A 125 -0.31 -10.06 -1.30
CA THR A 125 -1.08 -9.10 -2.12
C THR A 125 -2.20 -9.83 -2.87
N PHE A 126 -1.88 -10.96 -3.51
CA PHE A 126 -2.86 -11.79 -4.20
C PHE A 126 -3.97 -12.28 -3.25
N LEU A 127 -3.61 -12.86 -2.12
CA LEU A 127 -4.57 -13.38 -1.13
C LEU A 127 -5.47 -12.27 -0.57
N THR A 128 -4.88 -11.11 -0.26
CA THR A 128 -5.66 -9.95 0.20
C THR A 128 -6.68 -9.52 -0.86
N VAL A 129 -6.27 -9.39 -2.12
CA VAL A 129 -7.20 -9.03 -3.20
C VAL A 129 -8.28 -10.10 -3.37
N SER A 130 -7.91 -11.38 -3.41
CA SER A 130 -8.84 -12.51 -3.58
C SER A 130 -9.90 -12.56 -2.49
N ALA A 131 -9.59 -12.19 -1.26
CA ALA A 131 -10.55 -12.18 -0.16
C ALA A 131 -11.62 -11.09 -0.32
N PHE A 132 -11.30 -9.92 -0.86
CA PHE A 132 -12.21 -8.77 -0.93
C PHE A 132 -12.85 -8.57 -2.31
N LEU A 133 -12.20 -8.97 -3.39
CA LEU A 133 -12.63 -8.76 -4.77
C LEU A 133 -14.04 -9.28 -5.09
N PRO A 134 -14.47 -10.48 -4.64
CA PRO A 134 -15.81 -10.97 -4.95
C PRO A 134 -16.95 -10.04 -4.52
N MET A 135 -16.78 -9.36 -3.38
CA MET A 135 -17.77 -8.39 -2.90
C MET A 135 -17.79 -7.11 -3.73
N MET A 136 -16.63 -6.66 -4.20
CA MET A 136 -16.52 -5.51 -5.11
C MET A 136 -17.16 -5.83 -6.46
N VAL A 137 -16.90 -7.03 -7.01
CA VAL A 137 -17.52 -7.52 -8.26
C VAL A 137 -19.04 -7.56 -8.14
N ALA A 138 -19.57 -8.14 -7.06
CA ALA A 138 -21.01 -8.25 -6.84
C ALA A 138 -21.69 -6.86 -6.76
N ARG A 139 -21.03 -5.86 -6.18
CA ARG A 139 -21.53 -4.47 -6.09
C ARG A 139 -21.22 -3.63 -7.34
N ARG A 140 -20.42 -4.16 -8.26
CA ARG A 140 -19.92 -3.44 -9.45
C ARG A 140 -19.26 -2.10 -9.10
N SER A 141 -18.50 -2.08 -8.01
CA SER A 141 -17.83 -0.87 -7.50
C SER A 141 -16.67 -1.26 -6.59
N GLY A 142 -15.51 -0.65 -6.81
CA GLY A 142 -14.34 -0.83 -5.96
C GLY A 142 -13.11 -0.11 -6.49
N VAL A 143 -12.19 0.20 -5.58
CA VAL A 143 -10.87 0.68 -5.93
C VAL A 143 -9.81 -0.15 -5.22
N ILE A 144 -8.84 -0.64 -5.98
CA ILE A 144 -7.68 -1.38 -5.46
C ILE A 144 -6.42 -0.59 -5.80
N VAL A 145 -5.63 -0.27 -4.79
CA VAL A 145 -4.31 0.36 -4.97
C VAL A 145 -3.26 -0.56 -4.37
N THR A 146 -2.45 -1.18 -5.20
CA THR A 146 -1.39 -2.09 -4.76
C THR A 146 -0.07 -1.37 -4.52
N MET A 147 0.88 -2.03 -3.82
CA MET A 147 2.18 -1.47 -3.49
C MET A 147 3.31 -2.30 -4.10
N SER A 148 3.93 -1.74 -5.14
CA SER A 148 5.15 -2.24 -5.74
C SER A 148 6.38 -1.48 -5.19
N SER A 149 7.41 -1.33 -5.98
CA SER A 149 8.66 -0.62 -5.65
C SER A 149 9.37 -0.19 -6.92
N ALA A 150 10.22 0.83 -6.84
CA ALA A 150 11.20 1.17 -7.87
C ALA A 150 12.10 -0.03 -8.25
N ALA A 151 12.28 -1.01 -7.35
CA ALA A 151 13.01 -2.25 -7.64
C ALA A 151 12.35 -3.13 -8.72
N ALA A 152 11.05 -2.96 -8.96
CA ALA A 152 10.34 -3.60 -10.06
C ALA A 152 10.53 -2.88 -11.41
N ARG A 153 11.03 -1.66 -11.37
CA ARG A 153 11.08 -0.75 -12.53
C ARG A 153 12.48 -0.62 -13.11
N GLN A 154 13.51 -0.75 -12.28
CA GLN A 154 14.91 -0.67 -12.66
C GLN A 154 15.77 -1.49 -11.69
N ALA A 155 17.02 -1.74 -12.06
CA ALA A 155 17.96 -2.36 -11.14
C ALA A 155 18.11 -1.50 -9.88
N ALA A 156 17.96 -2.12 -8.73
CA ALA A 156 17.99 -1.48 -7.42
C ALA A 156 18.82 -2.31 -6.44
N ARG A 157 19.30 -1.66 -5.38
CA ARG A 157 19.98 -2.37 -4.29
C ARG A 157 18.94 -3.08 -3.41
N SER A 158 18.51 -4.27 -3.85
CA SER A 158 17.56 -5.15 -3.18
C SER A 158 17.92 -6.60 -3.44
N SER A 159 17.17 -7.57 -2.88
CA SER A 159 17.31 -8.97 -3.29
C SER A 159 16.62 -9.24 -4.63
N ALA A 160 17.03 -10.29 -5.33
CA ALA A 160 16.39 -10.74 -6.56
C ALA A 160 14.93 -11.16 -6.32
N ALA A 161 14.65 -11.84 -5.20
CA ALA A 161 13.30 -12.21 -4.79
C ALA A 161 12.39 -10.98 -4.64
N TYR A 162 12.89 -9.90 -4.01
CA TYR A 162 12.09 -8.69 -3.83
C TYR A 162 11.79 -7.99 -5.15
N ALA A 163 12.79 -7.86 -6.03
CA ALA A 163 12.60 -7.28 -7.36
C ALA A 163 11.57 -8.07 -8.16
N ALA A 164 11.66 -9.41 -8.15
CA ALA A 164 10.72 -10.31 -8.82
C ALA A 164 9.31 -10.20 -8.21
N ALA A 165 9.17 -10.22 -6.88
CA ALA A 165 7.89 -10.08 -6.20
C ALA A 165 7.20 -8.76 -6.57
N LYS A 166 7.92 -7.64 -6.52
CA LYS A 166 7.38 -6.31 -6.82
C LYS A 166 7.08 -6.11 -8.31
N ALA A 167 7.83 -6.75 -9.21
CA ALA A 167 7.48 -6.83 -10.63
C ALA A 167 6.21 -7.67 -10.84
N GLY A 168 6.06 -8.78 -10.11
CA GLY A 168 4.84 -9.58 -10.08
C GLY A 168 3.60 -8.78 -9.66
N VAL A 169 3.72 -7.92 -8.63
CA VAL A 169 2.63 -7.02 -8.20
C VAL A 169 2.23 -6.06 -9.32
N VAL A 170 3.18 -5.50 -10.08
CA VAL A 170 2.89 -4.63 -11.24
C VAL A 170 2.09 -5.38 -12.30
N ALA A 171 2.54 -6.59 -12.67
CA ALA A 171 1.88 -7.42 -13.67
C ALA A 171 0.47 -7.84 -13.20
N PHE A 172 0.35 -8.27 -11.94
CA PHE A 172 -0.92 -8.65 -11.33
C PHE A 172 -1.93 -7.49 -11.32
N SER A 173 -1.49 -6.30 -10.92
CA SER A 173 -2.36 -5.11 -10.90
C SER A 173 -2.88 -4.75 -12.28
N ARG A 174 -2.05 -4.84 -13.31
CA ARG A 174 -2.43 -4.59 -14.70
C ARG A 174 -3.43 -5.64 -15.21
N HIS A 175 -3.21 -6.91 -14.86
CA HIS A 175 -4.12 -8.00 -15.21
C HIS A 175 -5.51 -7.75 -14.60
N LEU A 176 -5.57 -7.50 -13.29
CA LEU A 176 -6.83 -7.20 -12.60
C LEU A 176 -7.56 -5.99 -13.19
N ALA A 177 -6.81 -4.93 -13.53
CA ALA A 177 -7.41 -3.73 -14.14
C ALA A 177 -8.13 -4.04 -15.46
N GLY A 178 -7.54 -4.90 -16.31
CA GLY A 178 -8.16 -5.33 -17.56
C GLY A 178 -9.37 -6.25 -17.34
N GLU A 179 -9.24 -7.18 -16.40
CA GLU A 179 -10.26 -8.21 -16.14
C GLU A 179 -11.51 -7.63 -15.46
N PHE A 180 -11.34 -6.67 -14.52
CA PHE A 180 -12.44 -6.19 -13.69
C PHE A 180 -12.94 -4.76 -14.00
N ALA A 181 -12.43 -4.12 -15.06
CA ALA A 181 -12.88 -2.78 -15.47
C ALA A 181 -14.39 -2.76 -15.80
N GLU A 182 -14.90 -3.77 -16.48
CA GLU A 182 -16.34 -3.90 -16.81
C GLU A 182 -17.24 -4.03 -15.57
N HIS A 183 -16.65 -4.41 -14.43
CA HIS A 183 -17.32 -4.44 -13.13
C HIS A 183 -17.23 -3.13 -12.36
N GLY A 184 -16.76 -2.04 -12.98
CA GLY A 184 -16.62 -0.74 -12.32
C GLY A 184 -15.51 -0.71 -11.25
N ILE A 185 -14.53 -1.62 -11.35
CA ILE A 185 -13.40 -1.72 -10.41
C ILE A 185 -12.16 -1.12 -11.07
N ARG A 186 -11.53 -0.15 -10.39
CA ARG A 186 -10.24 0.41 -10.82
C ARG A 186 -9.12 -0.22 -10.01
N VAL A 187 -8.05 -0.60 -10.70
CA VAL A 187 -6.85 -1.18 -10.06
C VAL A 187 -5.62 -0.43 -10.54
N ASN A 188 -4.87 0.15 -9.62
CA ASN A 188 -3.63 0.85 -9.90
C ASN A 188 -2.53 0.41 -8.94
N CYS A 189 -1.29 0.73 -9.27
CA CYS A 189 -0.13 0.35 -8.49
C CYS A 189 0.73 1.58 -8.15
N LEU A 190 1.24 1.64 -6.93
CA LEU A 190 2.24 2.61 -6.51
C LEU A 190 3.62 1.95 -6.48
N ALA A 191 4.63 2.60 -7.02
CA ALA A 191 6.01 2.10 -7.04
C ALA A 191 6.97 3.12 -6.39
N PRO A 192 6.99 3.22 -5.05
CA PRO A 192 7.88 4.12 -4.36
C PRO A 192 9.34 3.65 -4.45
N SER A 193 10.26 4.62 -4.44
CA SER A 193 11.68 4.41 -4.23
C SER A 193 12.02 4.50 -2.73
N ALA A 194 13.16 5.11 -2.36
CA ALA A 194 13.53 5.25 -0.96
C ALA A 194 12.62 6.27 -0.24
N VAL A 195 11.77 5.75 0.61
CA VAL A 195 10.88 6.51 1.51
C VAL A 195 11.37 6.33 2.94
N GLU A 196 11.44 7.42 3.70
CA GLU A 196 11.82 7.37 5.11
C GLU A 196 10.92 6.43 5.90
N ASN A 197 11.54 5.66 6.78
CA ASN A 197 10.85 4.74 7.67
C ASN A 197 11.66 4.53 8.95
N ASP A 198 11.03 3.92 9.96
CA ASP A 198 11.65 3.71 11.27
C ASP A 198 12.93 2.86 11.20
N ARG A 199 12.98 1.87 10.28
CA ARG A 199 14.18 1.06 10.06
C ARG A 199 15.34 1.92 9.56
N MET A 200 15.11 2.81 8.58
CA MET A 200 16.15 3.72 8.10
C MET A 200 16.63 4.65 9.21
N ARG A 201 15.71 5.19 10.01
CA ARG A 201 16.06 6.05 11.15
C ARG A 201 16.88 5.32 12.23
N ALA A 202 16.59 4.03 12.45
CA ALA A 202 17.31 3.21 13.40
C ALA A 202 18.73 2.78 12.95
N TRP A 203 18.95 2.66 11.61
CA TRP A 203 20.18 2.07 11.05
C TRP A 203 21.08 3.07 10.34
N MET A 204 20.59 4.26 10.01
CA MET A 204 21.33 5.30 9.29
C MET A 204 21.31 6.61 10.09
N SER A 205 22.47 7.25 10.17
CA SER A 205 22.58 8.61 10.70
C SER A 205 21.80 9.62 9.85
N GLU A 206 21.60 10.82 10.37
CA GLU A 206 20.96 11.91 9.62
C GLU A 206 21.75 12.26 8.36
N ASP A 207 23.09 12.35 8.48
CA ASP A 207 23.99 12.64 7.36
C ASP A 207 23.92 11.57 6.27
N GLU A 208 23.86 10.29 6.64
CA GLU A 208 23.70 9.18 5.67
C GLU A 208 22.36 9.24 4.94
N ARG A 209 21.26 9.58 5.66
CA ARG A 209 19.95 9.77 5.02
C ARG A 209 19.95 11.00 4.11
N ALA A 210 20.58 12.11 4.54
CA ALA A 210 20.72 13.31 3.73
C ALA A 210 21.56 13.02 2.45
N ALA A 211 22.68 12.31 2.58
CA ALA A 211 23.51 11.90 1.44
C ALA A 211 22.73 11.00 0.47
N LEU A 212 21.95 10.04 0.98
CA LEU A 212 21.08 9.21 0.16
C LEU A 212 20.02 10.05 -0.57
N GLY A 213 19.41 11.01 0.12
CA GLY A 213 18.42 11.94 -0.43
C GLY A 213 19.02 12.84 -1.54
N ALA A 214 20.24 13.31 -1.37
CA ALA A 214 20.95 14.14 -2.34
C ALA A 214 21.18 13.45 -3.70
N ALA A 215 21.14 12.10 -3.73
CA ALA A 215 21.26 11.31 -4.96
C ALA A 215 19.97 11.30 -5.81
N PHE A 216 18.84 11.79 -5.27
CA PHE A 216 17.59 11.95 -6.02
C PHE A 216 17.57 13.30 -6.74
N PRO A 217 16.96 13.41 -7.94
CA PRO A 217 16.76 14.72 -8.59
C PRO A 217 16.05 15.75 -7.69
N LEU A 218 15.04 15.33 -6.91
CA LEU A 218 14.34 16.19 -5.94
C LEU A 218 15.12 16.45 -4.65
N LYS A 219 16.37 15.96 -4.52
CA LYS A 219 17.31 16.24 -3.43
C LYS A 219 16.81 15.88 -2.03
N ARG A 220 15.90 14.95 -1.91
CA ARG A 220 15.42 14.42 -0.65
C ARG A 220 14.94 12.97 -0.79
N LEU A 221 14.83 12.28 0.33
CA LEU A 221 14.07 11.04 0.41
C LEU A 221 12.57 11.34 0.30
N GLY A 222 11.81 10.37 -0.18
CA GLY A 222 10.36 10.41 -0.07
C GLY A 222 9.92 10.35 1.39
N GLN A 223 8.79 10.94 1.70
CA GLN A 223 8.11 10.79 2.98
C GLN A 223 6.91 9.87 2.80
N PRO A 224 6.46 9.16 3.86
CA PRO A 224 5.23 8.36 3.79
C PRO A 224 4.04 9.15 3.25
N GLU A 225 3.97 10.44 3.55
CA GLU A 225 2.92 11.37 3.12
C GLU A 225 2.95 11.63 1.61
N ASP A 226 4.12 11.61 0.96
CA ASP A 226 4.23 11.71 -0.50
C ASP A 226 3.51 10.55 -1.19
N VAL A 227 3.63 9.34 -0.62
CA VAL A 227 2.98 8.14 -1.15
C VAL A 227 1.50 8.12 -0.80
N ALA A 228 1.14 8.53 0.42
CA ALA A 228 -0.25 8.65 0.86
C ALA A 228 -1.06 9.62 -0.01
N ALA A 229 -0.47 10.74 -0.44
CA ALA A 229 -1.13 11.70 -1.34
C ALA A 229 -1.46 11.07 -2.70
N ALA A 230 -0.56 10.27 -3.27
CA ALA A 230 -0.83 9.53 -4.50
C ALA A 230 -1.88 8.43 -4.30
N ALA A 231 -1.86 7.76 -3.14
CA ALA A 231 -2.86 6.76 -2.78
C ALA A 231 -4.27 7.37 -2.68
N LEU A 232 -4.41 8.55 -2.05
CA LEU A 232 -5.67 9.31 -2.00
C LEU A 232 -6.18 9.67 -3.40
N PHE A 233 -5.32 10.21 -4.26
CA PHE A 233 -5.70 10.52 -5.64
C PHE A 233 -6.24 9.28 -6.35
N LEU A 234 -5.52 8.14 -6.26
CA LEU A 234 -5.95 6.89 -6.91
C LEU A 234 -7.21 6.29 -6.28
N ALA A 235 -7.46 6.53 -5.00
CA ALA A 235 -8.66 6.08 -4.31
C ALA A 235 -9.91 6.87 -4.71
N SER A 236 -9.76 8.15 -5.01
CA SER A 236 -10.84 9.10 -5.26
C SER A 236 -11.37 9.08 -6.69
N SER A 237 -12.51 9.75 -6.92
CA SER A 237 -13.08 10.00 -8.24
C SER A 237 -12.23 10.92 -9.12
N ALA A 238 -11.28 11.67 -8.55
CA ALA A 238 -10.31 12.47 -9.31
C ALA A 238 -9.47 11.61 -10.28
N SER A 239 -9.36 10.29 -10.00
CA SER A 239 -8.73 9.30 -10.88
C SER A 239 -9.72 8.38 -11.60
N SER A 240 -10.96 8.81 -11.81
CA SER A 240 -12.04 7.98 -12.40
C SER A 240 -11.71 7.41 -13.80
N TRP A 241 -10.80 8.04 -14.53
CA TRP A 241 -10.31 7.57 -15.85
C TRP A 241 -8.91 6.93 -15.78
N VAL A 242 -8.47 6.53 -14.56
CA VAL A 242 -7.14 5.95 -14.32
C VAL A 242 -7.30 4.53 -13.78
N THR A 243 -6.92 3.53 -14.60
CA THR A 243 -6.82 2.12 -14.19
C THR A 243 -5.70 1.43 -14.94
N GLY A 244 -5.07 0.42 -14.34
CA GLY A 244 -3.97 -0.36 -14.91
C GLY A 244 -2.61 0.34 -14.92
N VAL A 245 -2.49 1.54 -14.31
CA VAL A 245 -1.24 2.28 -14.30
C VAL A 245 -0.38 1.94 -13.09
N THR A 246 0.94 2.06 -13.26
CA THR A 246 1.90 2.09 -12.16
C THR A 246 2.46 3.50 -12.05
N VAL A 247 2.27 4.12 -10.89
CA VAL A 247 2.78 5.47 -10.58
C VAL A 247 4.11 5.35 -9.88
N ASP A 248 5.18 5.81 -10.53
CA ASP A 248 6.52 5.86 -9.95
C ASP A 248 6.66 7.05 -8.99
N LEU A 249 6.88 6.77 -7.70
CA LEU A 249 7.07 7.77 -6.65
C LEU A 249 8.55 7.75 -6.24
N ALA A 250 9.40 8.25 -7.13
CA ALA A 250 10.84 8.02 -7.09
C ALA A 250 11.68 9.31 -7.07
N GLY A 251 11.09 10.47 -6.82
CA GLY A 251 11.82 11.74 -6.75
C GLY A 251 12.64 12.05 -8.00
N GLY A 252 12.20 11.56 -9.18
CA GLY A 252 12.88 11.69 -10.46
C GLY A 252 13.96 10.63 -10.74
N LYS A 253 14.19 9.66 -9.84
CA LYS A 253 15.20 8.61 -10.03
C LYS A 253 14.76 7.52 -11.01
N VAL A 254 13.46 7.31 -11.16
CA VAL A 254 12.84 6.44 -12.18
C VAL A 254 12.01 7.32 -13.08
N MET A 255 12.25 7.24 -14.38
CA MET A 255 11.55 7.98 -15.43
C MET A 255 11.34 7.01 -16.61
N LEU A 256 10.15 6.37 -16.69
CA LEU A 256 9.81 5.37 -17.70
C LEU A 256 8.59 5.83 -18.52
#